data_38ea05bae5261cc65d80102bf518b75e
#
_entry.id   38ea05bae5261cc65d80102bf518b75e
#
_cell.length_a   1.000
_cell.length_b   1.000
_cell.length_c   1.000
_cell.angle_alpha   90.00
_cell.angle_beta   90.00
_cell.angle_gamma   90.00
#
_symmetry.space_group_name_H-M   'P 1'
#
loop_
_entity.id
_entity.type
_entity.pdbx_description
1 polymer ?
#
loop_
_entity_poly.entity_id
_entity_poly.type
_entity_poly.pdbx_seq_one_letter_code
_entity_poly.pdbx_strand_id
1 'polypeptide(L)'
;MKADALQLAETDDLTAWDAWVEQSPQGTVFCKSTFLQSLNARFRLFAVMANTQVVALLPLLEDDAGQVVRYPFTPYQGILFLPRASNSPHRRVVDEFRITEFLIGELTTRYQRIDLALSWQFADLRAFLWHNHGVADAPHFVAQPRYT
;
A
#
# COMPACT_ATOMS: atom_id res chain seq x y z
N MET A 1 12.27 -5.56 22.78
CA MET A 1 11.95 -6.44 21.65
C MET A 1 12.39 -5.76 20.38
N LYS A 2 13.27 -6.43 19.62
CA LYS A 2 13.75 -5.86 18.35
C LYS A 2 12.59 -5.87 17.35
N ALA A 3 12.30 -4.73 16.74
CA ALA A 3 11.29 -4.65 15.71
C ALA A 3 11.77 -5.44 14.47
N ASP A 4 10.90 -6.25 13.88
CA ASP A 4 11.21 -7.02 12.68
C ASP A 4 11.67 -6.08 11.56
N ALA A 5 12.73 -6.45 10.86
CA ALA A 5 13.17 -5.72 9.68
C ALA A 5 12.14 -5.90 8.58
N LEU A 6 11.68 -4.78 8.00
CA LEU A 6 10.77 -4.79 6.88
C LEU A 6 11.55 -4.82 5.56
N GLN A 7 11.05 -5.56 4.59
CA GLN A 7 11.60 -5.66 3.24
C GLN A 7 10.46 -5.53 2.23
N LEU A 8 10.72 -4.85 1.12
CA LEU A 8 9.80 -4.76 0.00
C LEU A 8 10.20 -5.77 -1.07
N ALA A 9 9.28 -6.64 -1.44
CA ALA A 9 9.45 -7.61 -2.51
C ALA A 9 8.40 -7.42 -3.59
N GLU A 10 8.82 -7.42 -4.86
CA GLU A 10 7.89 -7.49 -5.98
C GLU A 10 7.57 -8.95 -6.27
N THR A 11 6.32 -9.25 -6.60
CA THR A 11 5.86 -10.61 -6.91
C THR A 11 5.11 -10.66 -8.24
N ASP A 12 5.25 -11.77 -8.95
CA ASP A 12 4.48 -12.16 -10.12
C ASP A 12 3.62 -13.41 -9.87
N ASP A 13 3.66 -13.94 -8.65
CA ASP A 13 2.80 -15.05 -8.23
C ASP A 13 1.36 -14.56 -7.98
N LEU A 14 0.57 -14.54 -9.03
CA LEU A 14 -0.81 -14.05 -8.99
C LEU A 14 -1.73 -14.90 -8.11
N THR A 15 -1.46 -16.18 -7.98
CA THR A 15 -2.25 -17.07 -7.11
C THR A 15 -2.02 -16.76 -5.64
N ALA A 16 -0.76 -16.63 -5.23
CA ALA A 16 -0.42 -16.22 -3.88
C ALA A 16 -0.93 -14.81 -3.58
N TRP A 17 -0.78 -13.88 -4.53
CA TRP A 17 -1.28 -12.51 -4.42
C TRP A 17 -2.78 -12.47 -4.11
N ASP A 18 -3.58 -13.15 -4.91
CA ASP A 18 -5.04 -13.16 -4.76
C ASP A 18 -5.48 -13.78 -3.42
N ALA A 19 -4.78 -14.82 -2.95
CA ALA A 19 -5.01 -15.40 -1.64
C ALA A 19 -4.70 -14.43 -0.50
N TRP A 20 -3.65 -13.63 -0.61
CA TRP A 20 -3.33 -12.58 0.37
C TRP A 20 -4.34 -11.44 0.36
N VAL A 21 -4.78 -11.01 -0.83
CA VAL A 21 -5.82 -9.97 -0.96
C VAL A 21 -7.09 -10.38 -0.22
N GLU A 22 -7.50 -11.66 -0.30
CA GLU A 22 -8.68 -12.18 0.41
C GLU A 22 -8.55 -12.13 1.93
N GLN A 23 -7.34 -12.20 2.47
CA GLN A 23 -7.10 -12.14 3.90
C GLN A 23 -7.10 -10.72 4.47
N SER A 24 -6.95 -9.70 3.62
CA SER A 24 -6.86 -8.31 4.07
C SER A 24 -8.23 -7.68 4.27
N PRO A 25 -8.46 -6.96 5.39
CA PRO A 25 -9.67 -6.13 5.57
C PRO A 25 -9.82 -5.04 4.49
N GLN A 26 -8.71 -4.54 3.93
CA GLN A 26 -8.71 -3.56 2.84
C GLN A 26 -8.81 -4.22 1.45
N GLY A 27 -8.76 -5.54 1.38
CA GLY A 27 -8.83 -6.29 0.13
C GLY A 27 -10.19 -6.15 -0.56
N THR A 28 -10.17 -5.89 -1.86
CA THR A 28 -11.37 -5.79 -2.71
C THR A 28 -11.09 -6.46 -4.05
N VAL A 29 -12.14 -6.62 -4.86
CA VAL A 29 -12.02 -7.09 -6.24
C VAL A 29 -11.07 -6.23 -7.07
N PHE A 30 -10.98 -4.93 -6.78
CA PHE A 30 -10.11 -3.98 -7.49
C PHE A 30 -8.61 -4.24 -7.24
N CYS A 31 -8.26 -5.01 -6.22
CA CYS A 31 -6.88 -5.40 -5.91
C CYS A 31 -6.52 -6.80 -6.44
N LYS A 32 -7.50 -7.55 -6.95
CA LYS A 32 -7.28 -8.90 -7.49
C LYS A 32 -6.57 -8.86 -8.84
N SER A 33 -5.76 -9.87 -9.08
CA SER A 33 -4.96 -9.99 -10.30
C SER A 33 -5.81 -9.97 -11.58
N THR A 34 -6.94 -10.65 -11.58
CA THR A 34 -7.87 -10.70 -12.73
C THR A 34 -8.39 -9.31 -13.09
N PHE A 35 -8.76 -8.51 -12.08
CA PHE A 35 -9.21 -7.14 -12.30
C PHE A 35 -8.07 -6.27 -12.85
N LEU A 36 -6.89 -6.33 -12.24
CA LEU A 36 -5.72 -5.55 -12.65
C LEU A 36 -5.32 -5.87 -14.10
N GLN A 37 -5.34 -7.14 -14.47
CA GLN A 37 -5.08 -7.57 -15.85
C GLN A 37 -6.13 -7.05 -16.84
N SER A 38 -7.38 -6.88 -16.41
CA SER A 38 -8.47 -6.39 -17.27
C SER A 38 -8.35 -4.91 -17.64
N LEU A 39 -7.57 -4.14 -16.87
CA LEU A 39 -7.44 -2.68 -17.07
C LEU A 39 -6.59 -2.30 -18.30
N ASN A 40 -5.89 -3.24 -18.90
CA ASN A 40 -4.91 -2.95 -19.97
C ASN A 40 -3.91 -1.85 -19.56
N ALA A 41 -3.54 -1.81 -18.29
CA ALA A 41 -2.62 -0.88 -17.68
C ALA A 41 -1.40 -1.62 -17.15
N ARG A 42 -0.27 -0.93 -17.02
CA ARG A 42 0.87 -1.49 -16.30
C ARG A 42 0.55 -1.54 -14.84
N PHE A 43 0.78 -2.67 -14.21
CA PHE A 43 0.66 -2.80 -12.75
C PHE A 43 1.86 -3.54 -12.17
N ARG A 44 2.16 -3.23 -10.92
CA ARG A 44 3.18 -3.90 -10.13
C ARG A 44 2.59 -4.33 -8.79
N LEU A 45 3.00 -5.48 -8.32
CA LEU A 45 2.50 -6.07 -7.09
C LEU A 45 3.64 -6.16 -6.09
N PHE A 46 3.54 -5.40 -5.00
CA PHE A 46 4.52 -5.39 -3.93
C PHE A 46 3.97 -6.03 -2.67
N ALA A 47 4.80 -6.86 -2.04
CA ALA A 47 4.55 -7.42 -0.72
C ALA A 47 5.58 -6.88 0.28
N VAL A 48 5.12 -6.46 1.45
CA VAL A 48 5.98 -6.12 2.58
C VAL A 48 6.19 -7.36 3.40
N MET A 49 7.44 -7.73 3.59
CA MET A 49 7.86 -8.88 4.40
C MET A 49 8.37 -8.39 5.75
N ALA A 50 7.89 -9.01 6.83
CA ALA A 50 8.51 -8.98 8.14
C ALA A 50 9.13 -10.35 8.40
N ASN A 51 10.46 -10.46 8.32
CA ASN A 51 11.17 -11.74 8.24
C ASN A 51 10.66 -12.58 7.05
N THR A 52 10.00 -13.71 7.32
CA THR A 52 9.44 -14.61 6.29
C THR A 52 7.94 -14.45 6.07
N GLN A 53 7.30 -13.55 6.81
CA GLN A 53 5.85 -13.36 6.77
C GLN A 53 5.48 -12.14 5.94
N VAL A 54 4.51 -12.27 5.03
CA VAL A 54 3.89 -11.14 4.33
C VAL A 54 2.97 -10.42 5.33
N VAL A 55 3.18 -9.11 5.50
CA VAL A 55 2.44 -8.29 6.47
C VAL A 55 1.62 -7.19 5.82
N ALA A 56 1.94 -6.82 4.59
CA ALA A 56 1.13 -5.88 3.81
C ALA A 56 1.35 -6.09 2.31
N LEU A 57 0.41 -5.58 1.52
CA LEU A 57 0.43 -5.61 0.06
C LEU A 57 0.22 -4.21 -0.48
N LEU A 58 0.77 -3.97 -1.66
CA LEU A 58 0.58 -2.71 -2.37
C LEU A 58 0.50 -2.96 -3.87
N PRO A 59 -0.71 -3.02 -4.46
CA PRO A 59 -0.89 -2.99 -5.90
C PRO A 59 -0.67 -1.56 -6.39
N LEU A 60 0.14 -1.38 -7.41
CA LEU A 60 0.38 -0.09 -8.04
C LEU A 60 0.00 -0.15 -9.52
N LEU A 61 -0.67 0.89 -9.99
CA LEU A 61 -0.88 1.15 -11.41
C LEU A 61 0.08 2.24 -11.86
N GLU A 62 0.72 2.04 -12.99
CA GLU A 62 1.70 2.97 -13.53
C GLU A 62 1.24 3.53 -14.89
N ASP A 63 1.53 4.81 -15.11
CA ASP A 63 1.38 5.43 -16.42
C ASP A 63 2.56 5.12 -17.35
N ASP A 64 2.53 5.66 -18.58
CA ASP A 64 3.59 5.45 -19.58
C ASP A 64 4.93 6.07 -19.16
N ALA A 65 4.92 7.04 -18.25
CA ALA A 65 6.11 7.63 -17.66
C ALA A 65 6.65 6.84 -16.46
N GLY A 66 5.99 5.74 -16.07
CA GLY A 66 6.38 4.91 -14.94
C GLY A 66 6.06 5.54 -13.58
N GLN A 67 5.07 6.44 -13.52
CA GLN A 67 4.62 7.04 -12.28
C GLN A 67 3.36 6.34 -11.74
N VAL A 68 3.17 6.38 -10.43
CA VAL A 68 2.02 5.77 -9.79
C VAL A 68 0.79 6.65 -9.98
N VAL A 69 -0.22 6.11 -10.64
CA VAL A 69 -1.45 6.83 -10.97
C VAL A 69 -2.68 6.01 -10.61
N ARG A 70 -3.80 6.71 -10.42
CA ARG A 70 -5.12 6.07 -10.34
C ARG A 70 -5.73 5.98 -11.74
N TYR A 71 -6.35 4.85 -12.01
CA TYR A 71 -7.16 4.68 -13.22
C TYR A 71 -8.64 4.94 -12.90
N PRO A 72 -9.44 5.37 -13.89
CA PRO A 72 -10.89 5.44 -13.72
C PRO A 72 -11.46 4.11 -13.24
N PHE A 73 -12.45 4.15 -12.37
CA PHE A 73 -13.14 2.98 -11.81
C PHE A 73 -12.25 2.05 -10.95
N THR A 74 -11.17 2.56 -10.40
CA THR A 74 -10.29 1.82 -9.47
C THR A 74 -10.29 2.48 -8.08
N PRO A 75 -11.38 2.36 -7.30
CA PRO A 75 -11.57 3.17 -6.10
C PRO A 75 -10.65 2.79 -4.94
N TYR A 76 -10.13 1.57 -4.89
CA TYR A 76 -9.41 1.06 -3.71
C TYR A 76 -8.08 0.41 -4.10
N GLN A 77 -7.16 1.24 -4.62
CA GLN A 77 -5.82 0.86 -5.05
C GLN A 77 -4.78 1.45 -4.08
N GLY A 78 -4.65 0.86 -2.92
CA GLY A 78 -3.74 1.35 -1.87
C GLY A 78 -3.17 0.23 -1.03
N ILE A 79 -2.72 0.56 0.17
CA ILE A 79 -2.10 -0.38 1.09
C ILE A 79 -3.13 -1.33 1.67
N LEU A 80 -2.84 -2.64 1.65
CA LEU A 80 -3.62 -3.68 2.27
C LEU A 80 -2.79 -4.32 3.39
N PHE A 81 -3.28 -4.29 4.62
CA PHE A 81 -2.62 -4.96 5.73
C PHE A 81 -3.10 -6.40 5.86
N LEU A 82 -2.19 -7.31 6.22
CA LEU A 82 -2.53 -8.70 6.51
C LEU A 82 -2.66 -8.91 8.02
N PRO A 83 -3.67 -9.69 8.47
CA PRO A 83 -3.83 -9.99 9.88
C PRO A 83 -2.61 -10.74 10.43
N ARG A 84 -2.19 -10.37 11.64
CA ARG A 84 -1.15 -11.07 12.39
C ARG A 84 -1.77 -11.71 13.63
N ALA A 85 -1.51 -12.99 13.85
CA ALA A 85 -2.16 -13.80 14.88
C ALA A 85 -1.97 -13.31 16.32
N SER A 86 -1.00 -12.47 16.62
CA SER A 86 -0.63 -12.06 17.98
C SER A 86 -0.91 -10.59 18.29
N ASN A 87 -1.62 -9.86 17.42
CA ASN A 87 -1.73 -8.41 17.58
C ASN A 87 -2.94 -7.99 18.43
N SER A 88 -2.65 -7.40 19.60
CA SER A 88 -3.62 -6.55 20.28
C SER A 88 -3.98 -5.33 19.41
N PRO A 89 -5.16 -4.71 19.59
CA PRO A 89 -5.54 -3.51 18.82
C PRO A 89 -4.50 -2.39 18.85
N HIS A 90 -3.87 -2.15 19.99
CA HIS A 90 -2.81 -1.15 20.13
C HIS A 90 -1.58 -1.50 19.29
N ARG A 91 -1.11 -2.74 19.38
CA ARG A 91 0.05 -3.21 18.61
C ARG A 91 -0.22 -3.16 17.12
N ARG A 92 -1.43 -3.49 16.69
CA ARG A 92 -1.84 -3.39 15.28
C ARG A 92 -1.70 -1.97 14.75
N VAL A 93 -2.18 -0.96 15.47
CA VAL A 93 -2.06 0.45 15.06
C VAL A 93 -0.59 0.86 14.89
N VAL A 94 0.27 0.48 15.82
CA VAL A 94 1.71 0.77 15.76
C VAL A 94 2.37 0.07 14.56
N ASP A 95 2.05 -1.21 14.33
CA ASP A 95 2.61 -1.98 13.22
C ASP A 95 2.13 -1.43 11.86
N GLU A 96 0.85 -1.11 11.71
CA GLU A 96 0.29 -0.53 10.49
C GLU A 96 0.91 0.84 10.18
N PHE A 97 1.08 1.70 11.18
CA PHE A 97 1.76 2.98 11.04
C PHE A 97 3.20 2.79 10.54
N ARG A 98 3.95 1.90 11.17
CA ARG A 98 5.35 1.62 10.82
C ARG A 98 5.50 1.01 9.42
N ILE A 99 4.59 0.10 9.02
CA ILE A 99 4.56 -0.45 7.66
C ILE A 99 4.28 0.67 6.65
N THR A 100 3.36 1.57 6.97
CA THR A 100 3.03 2.71 6.11
C THR A 100 4.22 3.66 5.95
N GLU A 101 4.92 4.01 7.03
CA GLU A 101 6.15 4.82 6.94
C GLU A 101 7.22 4.15 6.07
N PHE A 102 7.42 2.85 6.25
CA PHE A 102 8.36 2.07 5.44
C PHE A 102 7.99 2.13 3.95
N LEU A 103 6.72 1.90 3.61
CA LEU A 103 6.24 1.97 2.23
C LEU A 103 6.39 3.36 1.62
N ILE A 104 6.10 4.42 2.36
CA ILE A 104 6.32 5.80 1.91
C ILE A 104 7.79 6.02 1.57
N GLY A 105 8.71 5.58 2.43
CA GLY A 105 10.14 5.66 2.17
C GLY A 105 10.55 4.93 0.88
N GLU A 106 10.08 3.71 0.69
CA GLU A 106 10.35 2.91 -0.51
C GLU A 106 9.75 3.53 -1.78
N LEU A 107 8.52 4.03 -1.71
CA LEU A 107 7.85 4.64 -2.86
C LEU A 107 8.49 5.96 -3.28
N THR A 108 8.84 6.82 -2.34
CA THR A 108 9.40 8.15 -2.63
C THR A 108 10.83 8.09 -3.18
N THR A 109 11.53 6.98 -3.02
CA THR A 109 12.82 6.74 -3.69
C THR A 109 12.65 6.26 -5.14
N ARG A 110 11.50 5.68 -5.49
CA ARG A 110 11.22 5.06 -6.81
C ARG A 110 10.41 5.95 -7.73
N TYR A 111 9.52 6.76 -7.17
CA TYR A 111 8.53 7.54 -7.91
C TYR A 111 8.55 9.00 -7.52
N GLN A 112 8.40 9.88 -8.50
CA GLN A 112 8.22 11.31 -8.27
C GLN A 112 6.76 11.70 -8.05
N ARG A 113 5.84 10.95 -8.67
CA ARG A 113 4.41 11.11 -8.51
C ARG A 113 3.80 9.83 -7.98
N ILE A 114 3.04 9.96 -6.90
CA ILE A 114 2.38 8.85 -6.23
C ILE A 114 0.93 9.25 -5.95
N ASP A 115 -0.01 8.60 -6.62
CA ASP A 115 -1.44 8.82 -6.43
C ASP A 115 -2.09 7.49 -6.05
N LEU A 116 -2.51 7.36 -4.79
CA LEU A 116 -3.10 6.16 -4.21
C LEU A 116 -4.57 6.40 -3.85
N ALA A 117 -5.40 5.38 -3.98
CA ALA A 117 -6.78 5.39 -3.52
C ALA A 117 -6.94 4.41 -2.34
N LEU A 118 -6.74 4.90 -1.13
CA LEU A 118 -6.80 4.08 0.07
C LEU A 118 -8.24 3.59 0.34
N SER A 119 -8.35 2.39 0.89
CA SER A 119 -9.63 1.84 1.36
C SER A 119 -10.21 2.72 2.48
N TRP A 120 -11.54 2.80 2.57
CA TRP A 120 -12.24 3.42 3.69
C TRP A 120 -11.89 2.76 5.05
N GLN A 121 -11.41 1.53 5.04
CA GLN A 121 -10.92 0.83 6.23
C GLN A 121 -9.45 1.15 6.57
N PHE A 122 -8.79 2.00 5.79
CA PHE A 122 -7.46 2.51 6.11
C PHE A 122 -7.59 3.65 7.12
N ALA A 123 -7.37 3.35 8.39
CA ALA A 123 -7.77 4.24 9.48
C ALA A 123 -6.75 5.34 9.82
N ASP A 124 -5.46 5.13 9.58
CA ASP A 124 -4.40 6.02 10.06
C ASP A 124 -3.59 6.66 8.95
N LEU A 125 -3.90 7.92 8.64
CA LEU A 125 -3.22 8.71 7.61
C LEU A 125 -1.97 9.44 8.11
N ARG A 126 -1.62 9.35 9.40
CA ARG A 126 -0.54 10.16 9.98
C ARG A 126 0.79 9.98 9.27
N ALA A 127 1.15 8.77 8.86
CA ALA A 127 2.41 8.52 8.15
C ALA A 127 2.50 9.32 6.84
N PHE A 128 1.41 9.44 6.10
CA PHE A 128 1.36 10.28 4.89
C PHE A 128 1.40 11.76 5.22
N LEU A 129 0.60 12.21 6.18
CA LEU A 129 0.47 13.63 6.53
C LEU A 129 1.73 14.19 7.21
N TRP A 130 2.48 13.34 7.89
CA TRP A 130 3.71 13.75 8.58
C TRP A 130 4.97 13.63 7.70
N HIS A 131 4.88 12.97 6.56
CA HIS A 131 6.00 12.86 5.64
C HIS A 131 6.46 14.24 5.18
N ASN A 132 7.71 14.59 5.47
CA ASN A 132 8.31 15.91 5.20
C ASN A 132 7.58 17.09 5.85
N HIS A 133 6.76 16.87 6.89
CA HIS A 133 6.09 17.96 7.60
C HIS A 133 7.11 18.95 8.16
N GLY A 134 6.92 20.24 7.86
CA GLY A 134 7.81 21.31 8.31
C GLY A 134 9.16 21.41 7.57
N VAL A 135 9.39 20.59 6.56
CA VAL A 135 10.59 20.68 5.70
C VAL A 135 10.27 21.60 4.52
N ALA A 136 10.95 22.76 4.44
CA ALA A 136 10.73 23.71 3.37
C ALA A 136 11.05 23.09 1.99
N ASP A 137 10.19 23.37 1.01
CA ASP A 137 10.33 22.94 -0.39
C ASP A 137 10.41 21.43 -0.63
N ALA A 138 10.15 20.61 0.38
CA ALA A 138 10.08 19.17 0.24
C ALA A 138 8.69 18.71 -0.23
N PRO A 139 8.61 17.69 -1.11
CA PRO A 139 7.32 17.14 -1.53
C PRO A 139 6.59 16.49 -0.35
N HIS A 140 5.29 16.65 -0.30
CA HIS A 140 4.42 16.11 0.74
C HIS A 140 3.15 15.50 0.14
N PHE A 141 2.49 14.64 0.89
CA PHE A 141 1.21 14.06 0.49
C PHE A 141 0.05 14.97 0.86
N VAL A 142 -0.96 14.97 -0.01
CA VAL A 142 -2.24 15.67 0.23
C VAL A 142 -3.35 14.64 0.25
N ALA A 143 -4.11 14.58 1.34
CA ALA A 143 -5.28 13.73 1.45
C ALA A 143 -6.51 14.41 0.84
N GLN A 144 -7.18 13.72 -0.07
CA GLN A 144 -8.42 14.17 -0.70
C GLN A 144 -9.54 13.19 -0.35
N PRO A 145 -10.43 13.49 0.61
CA PRO A 145 -11.58 12.65 0.91
C PRO A 145 -12.50 12.53 -0.31
N ARG A 146 -12.96 11.31 -0.58
CA ARG A 146 -13.99 11.03 -1.59
C ARG A 146 -15.08 10.20 -0.95
N TYR A 147 -16.30 10.56 -1.25
CA TYR A 147 -17.47 9.82 -0.81
C TYR A 147 -17.95 8.91 -1.95
N THR A 148 -18.23 7.67 -1.62
CA THR A 148 -18.76 6.66 -2.56
C THR A 148 -20.14 6.23 -2.14
#